data_40a2aebc415ca5700999179e2ad57350
#
_entry.id   40a2aebc415ca5700999179e2ad57350
#
_cell.length_a   1.000
_cell.length_b   1.000
_cell.length_c   1.000
_cell.angle_alpha   90.00
_cell.angle_beta   90.00
_cell.angle_gamma   90.00
#
_symmetry.space_group_name_H-M   'P 1'
#
loop_
_entity.id
_entity.type
_entity.pdbx_description
1 polymer ?
#
loop_
_entity_poly.entity_id
_entity_poly.type
_entity_poly.pdbx_seq_one_letter_code
_entity_poly.pdbx_strand_id
1 'polypeptide(L)'
;MSIPMQLPPDIVSCIIEQATSIEPSLLKLVQLSHINSVFADSCRSVISTRVRSVICTFMDDVVMDSLFEVLESVCGLIAGSAALAVIEPGFFIDHPPRGIDIMTPSSTMTEWVAWCNNQDFWDRETEEVNLDKQDSTKSILQVRMHNVSIKSFHNIDVTYP
;
A
#
# COMPACT_ATOMS: atom_id res chain seq x y z
N MET A 1 -15.13 -22.61 -35.67
CA MET A 1 -14.38 -22.28 -34.43
C MET A 1 -13.83 -20.88 -34.62
N SER A 2 -14.42 -19.88 -33.96
CA SER A 2 -13.89 -18.51 -33.97
C SER A 2 -12.69 -18.45 -33.04
N ILE A 3 -11.51 -18.13 -33.57
CA ILE A 3 -10.33 -17.84 -32.73
C ILE A 3 -10.66 -16.53 -32.00
N PRO A 4 -10.68 -16.48 -30.66
CA PRO A 4 -10.90 -15.25 -29.95
C PRO A 4 -9.77 -14.29 -30.34
N MET A 5 -10.10 -13.17 -30.96
CA MET A 5 -9.14 -12.14 -31.35
C MET A 5 -8.69 -11.47 -30.04
N GLN A 6 -7.51 -11.85 -29.56
CA GLN A 6 -6.89 -11.19 -28.41
C GLN A 6 -6.28 -9.87 -28.88
N LEU A 7 -6.62 -8.79 -28.21
CA LEU A 7 -5.99 -7.50 -28.44
C LEU A 7 -4.50 -7.58 -28.05
N PRO A 8 -3.60 -6.97 -28.84
CA PRO A 8 -2.19 -6.84 -28.45
C PRO A 8 -2.05 -6.13 -27.10
N PRO A 9 -1.07 -6.51 -26.25
CA PRO A 9 -0.86 -5.91 -24.93
C PRO A 9 -0.73 -4.38 -24.97
N ASP A 10 -0.07 -3.84 -26.00
CA ASP A 10 0.10 -2.38 -26.17
C ASP A 10 -1.22 -1.66 -26.34
N ILE A 11 -2.16 -2.25 -27.10
CA ILE A 11 -3.50 -1.71 -27.27
C ILE A 11 -4.30 -1.77 -25.97
N VAL A 12 -4.14 -2.87 -25.20
CA VAL A 12 -4.77 -2.99 -23.89
C VAL A 12 -4.25 -1.94 -22.94
N SER A 13 -2.94 -1.72 -22.91
CA SER A 13 -2.32 -0.65 -22.08
C SER A 13 -2.85 0.74 -22.45
N CYS A 14 -2.94 1.07 -23.75
CA CYS A 14 -3.53 2.33 -24.21
C CYS A 14 -4.99 2.49 -23.77
N ILE A 15 -5.79 1.43 -23.84
CA ILE A 15 -7.20 1.47 -23.39
C ILE A 15 -7.27 1.75 -21.88
N ILE A 16 -6.43 1.10 -21.09
CA ILE A 16 -6.39 1.29 -19.63
C ILE A 16 -5.94 2.71 -19.29
N GLU A 17 -4.88 3.22 -19.93
CA GLU A 17 -4.40 4.59 -19.75
C GLU A 17 -5.48 5.62 -20.07
N GLN A 18 -6.18 5.46 -21.19
CA GLN A 18 -7.30 6.34 -21.57
C GLN A 18 -8.45 6.26 -20.57
N ALA A 19 -8.85 5.06 -20.16
CA ALA A 19 -9.93 4.87 -19.20
C ALA A 19 -9.58 5.48 -17.85
N THR A 20 -8.32 5.35 -17.39
CA THR A 20 -7.86 5.87 -16.10
C THR A 20 -7.50 7.35 -16.13
N SER A 21 -7.28 7.94 -17.32
CA SER A 21 -7.15 9.40 -17.45
C SER A 21 -8.49 10.13 -17.24
N ILE A 22 -9.59 9.46 -17.59
CA ILE A 22 -10.95 10.01 -17.42
C ILE A 22 -11.47 9.74 -16.01
N GLU A 23 -11.28 8.52 -15.53
CA GLU A 23 -11.71 8.07 -14.19
C GLU A 23 -10.57 7.30 -13.52
N PRO A 24 -9.73 7.98 -12.71
CA PRO A 24 -8.53 7.38 -12.14
C PRO A 24 -8.80 6.41 -10.99
N SER A 25 -10.06 6.17 -10.62
CA SER A 25 -10.41 5.34 -9.47
C SER A 25 -9.96 3.88 -9.60
N LEU A 26 -9.65 3.24 -8.47
CA LEU A 26 -9.32 1.82 -8.42
C LEU A 26 -10.49 0.95 -8.91
N LEU A 27 -11.73 1.39 -8.66
CA LEU A 27 -12.93 0.67 -9.12
C LEU A 27 -12.92 0.46 -10.64
N LYS A 28 -12.47 1.47 -11.40
CA LYS A 28 -12.36 1.37 -12.86
C LYS A 28 -11.33 0.30 -13.26
N LEU A 29 -10.19 0.26 -12.60
CA LEU A 29 -9.16 -0.77 -12.85
C LEU A 29 -9.68 -2.17 -12.51
N VAL A 30 -10.41 -2.32 -11.40
CA VAL A 30 -11.04 -3.60 -11.03
C VAL A 30 -12.04 -4.05 -12.11
N GLN A 31 -12.92 -3.16 -12.60
CA GLN A 31 -13.85 -3.49 -13.67
C GLN A 31 -13.13 -3.95 -14.95
N LEU A 32 -12.07 -3.26 -15.35
CA LEU A 32 -11.28 -3.62 -16.53
C LEU A 32 -10.53 -4.95 -16.34
N SER A 33 -10.04 -5.24 -15.17
CA SER A 33 -9.30 -6.48 -14.87
C SER A 33 -10.15 -7.75 -15.04
N HIS A 34 -11.47 -7.65 -14.97
CA HIS A 34 -12.38 -8.78 -15.16
C HIS A 34 -12.64 -9.14 -16.64
N ILE A 35 -12.12 -8.36 -17.61
CA ILE A 35 -12.35 -8.63 -19.04
C ILE A 35 -11.62 -9.91 -19.47
N ASN A 36 -10.33 -10.01 -19.19
CA ASN A 36 -9.50 -11.20 -19.41
C ASN A 36 -8.15 -11.05 -18.70
N SER A 37 -7.27 -12.08 -18.79
CA SER A 37 -5.96 -12.10 -18.14
C SER A 37 -5.03 -10.96 -18.59
N VAL A 38 -5.05 -10.57 -19.86
CA VAL A 38 -4.21 -9.48 -20.39
C VAL A 38 -4.60 -8.15 -19.74
N PHE A 39 -5.91 -7.87 -19.62
CA PHE A 39 -6.39 -6.70 -18.90
C PHE A 39 -6.04 -6.77 -17.41
N ALA A 40 -6.17 -7.94 -16.78
CA ALA A 40 -5.82 -8.13 -15.38
C ALA A 40 -4.33 -7.82 -15.12
N ASP A 41 -3.44 -8.31 -15.96
CA ASP A 41 -2.00 -8.07 -15.82
C ASP A 41 -1.64 -6.60 -16.06
N SER A 42 -2.24 -5.98 -17.06
CA SER A 42 -2.03 -4.55 -17.34
C SER A 42 -2.59 -3.68 -16.21
N CYS A 43 -3.77 -3.98 -15.66
CA CYS A 43 -4.32 -3.28 -14.51
C CYS A 43 -3.42 -3.43 -13.26
N ARG A 44 -2.89 -4.63 -13.02
CA ARG A 44 -1.92 -4.86 -11.93
C ARG A 44 -0.67 -4.01 -12.09
N SER A 45 -0.14 -3.90 -13.31
CA SER A 45 1.00 -3.03 -13.62
C SER A 45 0.70 -1.56 -13.29
N VAL A 46 -0.47 -1.06 -13.70
CA VAL A 46 -0.89 0.32 -13.38
C VAL A 46 -1.00 0.54 -11.86
N ILE A 47 -1.59 -0.41 -11.14
CA ILE A 47 -1.69 -0.33 -9.66
C ILE A 47 -0.29 -0.33 -9.03
N SER A 48 0.60 -1.22 -9.46
CA SER A 48 1.98 -1.28 -8.98
C SER A 48 2.72 0.04 -9.21
N THR A 49 2.57 0.63 -10.40
CA THR A 49 3.16 1.94 -10.72
C THR A 49 2.60 3.05 -9.82
N ARG A 50 1.30 3.06 -9.55
CA ARG A 50 0.69 4.04 -8.63
C ARG A 50 1.20 3.88 -7.20
N VAL A 51 1.27 2.64 -6.70
CA VAL A 51 1.81 2.35 -5.36
C VAL A 51 3.24 2.89 -5.27
N ARG A 52 4.11 2.54 -6.21
CA ARG A 52 5.49 3.04 -6.25
C ARG A 52 5.54 4.55 -6.32
N SER A 53 4.75 5.19 -7.17
CA SER A 53 4.69 6.66 -7.30
C SER A 53 4.28 7.36 -6.01
N VAL A 54 3.37 6.79 -5.23
CA VAL A 54 2.99 7.35 -3.92
C VAL A 54 4.10 7.12 -2.90
N ILE A 55 4.66 5.92 -2.82
CA ILE A 55 5.68 5.57 -1.81
C ILE A 55 6.99 6.31 -2.06
N CYS A 56 7.41 6.50 -3.33
CA CYS A 56 8.65 7.22 -3.66
C CYS A 56 8.63 8.70 -3.23
N THR A 57 7.49 9.26 -2.86
CA THR A 57 7.43 10.60 -2.25
C THR A 57 7.97 10.62 -0.82
N PHE A 58 8.13 9.47 -0.18
CA PHE A 58 8.55 9.32 1.22
C PHE A 58 9.91 8.67 1.37
N MET A 59 10.35 7.87 0.40
CA MET A 59 11.60 7.11 0.46
C MET A 59 12.14 6.84 -0.95
N ASP A 60 13.43 6.51 -1.05
CA ASP A 60 14.05 6.11 -2.31
C ASP A 60 13.66 4.67 -2.73
N ASP A 61 14.01 4.30 -3.96
CA ASP A 61 13.65 2.99 -4.54
C ASP A 61 14.25 1.80 -3.76
N VAL A 62 15.47 1.95 -3.21
CA VAL A 62 16.15 0.87 -2.49
C VAL A 62 15.41 0.56 -1.18
N VAL A 63 15.05 1.61 -0.45
CA VAL A 63 14.29 1.48 0.80
C VAL A 63 12.88 0.99 0.51
N MET A 64 12.26 1.46 -0.56
CA MET A 64 10.93 1.03 -0.97
C MET A 64 10.89 -0.47 -1.30
N ASP A 65 11.87 -1.01 -2.02
CA ASP A 65 11.93 -2.44 -2.32
C ASP A 65 12.08 -3.26 -1.03
N SER A 66 12.95 -2.83 -0.10
CA SER A 66 13.09 -3.49 1.20
C SER A 66 11.81 -3.37 2.07
N LEU A 67 11.07 -2.26 1.97
CA LEU A 67 9.76 -2.11 2.61
C LEU A 67 8.76 -3.14 2.09
N PHE A 68 8.69 -3.35 0.78
CA PHE A 68 7.78 -4.34 0.20
C PHE A 68 8.14 -5.77 0.61
N GLU A 69 9.43 -6.11 0.69
CA GLU A 69 9.89 -7.41 1.20
C GLU A 69 9.42 -7.66 2.63
N VAL A 70 9.57 -6.67 3.50
CA VAL A 70 9.10 -6.80 4.89
C VAL A 70 7.58 -6.86 4.95
N LEU A 71 6.84 -5.99 4.23
CA LEU A 71 5.38 -6.02 4.18
C LEU A 71 4.86 -7.41 3.80
N GLU A 72 5.46 -8.04 2.78
CA GLU A 72 5.09 -9.37 2.35
C GLU A 72 5.40 -10.43 3.42
N SER A 73 6.60 -10.38 4.02
CA SER A 73 7.04 -11.37 5.01
C SER A 73 6.18 -11.39 6.28
N VAL A 74 5.66 -10.23 6.68
CA VAL A 74 4.89 -10.05 7.93
C VAL A 74 3.38 -9.89 7.69
N CYS A 75 2.91 -10.04 6.46
CA CYS A 75 1.52 -9.77 6.09
C CYS A 75 1.07 -8.35 6.51
N GLY A 76 1.97 -7.38 6.37
CA GLY A 76 1.69 -5.98 6.66
C GLY A 76 0.85 -5.32 5.55
N LEU A 77 0.10 -4.28 5.90
CA LEU A 77 -0.74 -3.53 4.98
C LEU A 77 -0.40 -2.04 5.04
N ILE A 78 -0.34 -1.40 3.89
CA ILE A 78 -0.30 0.05 3.80
C ILE A 78 -1.73 0.58 3.99
N ALA A 79 -1.89 1.57 4.85
CA ALA A 79 -3.17 2.16 5.23
C ALA A 79 -3.13 3.69 5.12
N GLY A 80 -4.20 4.35 5.56
CA GLY A 80 -4.26 5.80 5.68
C GLY A 80 -4.27 6.53 4.35
N SER A 81 -3.72 7.75 4.34
CA SER A 81 -3.75 8.64 3.19
C SER A 81 -2.93 8.14 2.00
N ALA A 82 -1.84 7.41 2.25
CA ALA A 82 -1.04 6.81 1.18
C ALA A 82 -1.83 5.74 0.41
N ALA A 83 -2.54 4.84 1.13
CA ALA A 83 -3.41 3.85 0.49
C ALA A 83 -4.54 4.52 -0.30
N LEU A 84 -5.18 5.56 0.27
CA LEU A 84 -6.23 6.31 -0.40
C LEU A 84 -5.72 7.02 -1.67
N ALA A 85 -4.48 7.53 -1.67
CA ALA A 85 -3.90 8.16 -2.85
C ALA A 85 -3.70 7.19 -4.02
N VAL A 86 -3.50 5.89 -3.74
CA VAL A 86 -3.47 4.85 -4.77
C VAL A 86 -4.87 4.54 -5.30
N ILE A 87 -5.86 4.51 -4.41
CA ILE A 87 -7.25 4.18 -4.73
C ILE A 87 -7.93 5.30 -5.51
N GLU A 88 -7.79 6.54 -5.03
CA GLU A 88 -8.43 7.75 -5.57
C GLU A 88 -7.37 8.85 -5.79
N PRO A 89 -6.48 8.70 -6.78
CA PRO A 89 -5.39 9.65 -6.98
C PRO A 89 -5.88 11.08 -7.27
N GLY A 90 -7.05 11.25 -7.85
CA GLY A 90 -7.63 12.55 -8.13
C GLY A 90 -7.92 13.40 -6.89
N PHE A 91 -8.21 12.75 -5.77
CA PHE A 91 -8.46 13.45 -4.49
C PHE A 91 -7.18 14.07 -3.90
N PHE A 92 -6.01 13.52 -4.23
CA PHE A 92 -4.73 13.89 -3.64
C PHE A 92 -3.86 14.80 -4.53
N ILE A 93 -4.40 15.33 -5.63
CA ILE A 93 -3.66 16.24 -6.53
C ILE A 93 -3.22 17.50 -5.78
N ASP A 94 -4.15 18.13 -5.03
CA ASP A 94 -3.89 19.38 -4.31
C ASP A 94 -3.43 19.15 -2.85
N HIS A 95 -3.62 17.93 -2.34
CA HIS A 95 -3.35 17.57 -0.94
C HIS A 95 -2.61 16.23 -0.87
N PRO A 96 -1.32 16.17 -1.21
CA PRO A 96 -0.56 14.93 -1.21
C PRO A 96 -0.58 14.28 0.17
N PRO A 97 -0.51 12.93 0.25
CA PRO A 97 -0.45 12.22 1.51
C PRO A 97 0.77 12.70 2.33
N ARG A 98 0.60 12.79 3.65
CA ARG A 98 1.63 13.32 4.56
C ARG A 98 2.55 12.25 5.12
N GLY A 99 2.26 10.98 4.89
CA GLY A 99 3.04 9.86 5.39
C GLY A 99 2.42 8.52 5.02
N ILE A 100 3.12 7.46 5.37
CA ILE A 100 2.71 6.07 5.18
C ILE A 100 2.31 5.52 6.54
N ASP A 101 1.06 5.07 6.67
CA ASP A 101 0.61 4.27 7.80
C ASP A 101 0.72 2.80 7.43
N ILE A 102 1.38 2.00 8.28
CA ILE A 102 1.51 0.57 8.13
C ILE A 102 0.78 -0.11 9.26
N MET A 103 -0.09 -1.05 8.90
CA MET A 103 -0.79 -1.90 9.84
C MET A 103 -0.19 -3.31 9.79
N THR A 104 0.18 -3.86 10.94
CA THR A 104 0.84 -5.15 11.03
C THR A 104 0.37 -5.94 12.26
N PRO A 105 0.42 -7.28 12.22
CA PRO A 105 0.20 -8.08 13.42
C PRO A 105 1.19 -7.73 14.52
N SER A 106 0.75 -7.73 15.78
CA SER A 106 1.62 -7.38 16.91
C SER A 106 2.80 -8.32 17.08
N SER A 107 2.65 -9.58 16.67
CA SER A 107 3.72 -10.58 16.70
C SER A 107 4.90 -10.26 15.78
N THR A 108 4.73 -9.34 14.82
CA THR A 108 5.74 -9.01 13.79
C THR A 108 6.44 -7.66 14.05
N MET A 109 6.23 -7.06 15.22
CA MET A 109 6.86 -5.77 15.54
C MET A 109 8.39 -5.85 15.65
N THR A 110 8.92 -7.02 16.01
CA THR A 110 10.38 -7.23 16.09
C THR A 110 11.03 -7.10 14.71
N GLU A 111 10.40 -7.65 13.68
CA GLU A 111 10.84 -7.56 12.28
C GLU A 111 10.82 -6.11 11.79
N TRP A 112 9.77 -5.36 12.15
CA TRP A 112 9.69 -3.95 11.84
C TRP A 112 10.79 -3.14 12.52
N VAL A 113 11.02 -3.36 13.80
CA VAL A 113 12.11 -2.70 14.53
C VAL A 113 13.46 -3.03 13.92
N ALA A 114 13.68 -4.29 13.53
CA ALA A 114 14.91 -4.70 12.86
C ALA A 114 15.07 -4.04 11.49
N TRP A 115 14.02 -4.02 10.66
CA TRP A 115 14.04 -3.33 9.39
C TRP A 115 14.36 -1.86 9.56
N CYS A 116 13.68 -1.26 10.45
CA CYS A 116 13.85 0.12 10.78
C CYS A 116 15.28 0.46 11.22
N ASN A 117 15.90 -0.32 12.10
CA ASN A 117 17.26 -0.09 12.56
C ASN A 117 18.32 -0.24 11.44
N ASN A 118 17.97 -0.90 10.34
CA ASN A 118 18.83 -1.07 9.18
C ASN A 118 18.75 0.11 8.19
N GLN A 119 17.87 1.06 8.43
CA GLN A 119 17.75 2.25 7.57
C GLN A 119 18.50 3.42 8.20
N ASP A 120 19.41 4.05 7.48
CA ASP A 120 20.33 5.10 7.99
C ASP A 120 19.64 6.44 8.35
N PHE A 121 18.33 6.58 8.11
CA PHE A 121 17.62 7.86 8.27
C PHE A 121 16.67 7.91 9.47
N TRP A 122 16.97 7.16 10.54
CA TRP A 122 16.14 7.11 11.73
C TRP A 122 16.40 8.24 12.72
N ASP A 123 15.41 9.12 12.86
CA ASP A 123 15.21 9.82 14.14
C ASP A 123 14.24 8.99 14.97
N ARG A 124 14.77 8.40 16.06
CA ARG A 124 13.98 7.57 16.97
C ARG A 124 13.00 8.44 17.77
N GLU A 125 11.79 8.55 17.33
CA GLU A 125 10.67 8.83 18.22
C GLU A 125 9.87 7.54 18.40
N THR A 126 10.24 6.75 19.41
CA THR A 126 9.41 5.62 19.85
C THR A 126 8.37 6.17 20.81
N GLU A 127 7.19 6.45 20.34
CA GLU A 127 6.06 6.86 21.17
C GLU A 127 5.23 5.61 21.50
N GLU A 128 5.32 5.12 22.76
CA GLU A 128 4.31 4.22 23.31
C GLU A 128 3.03 5.02 23.52
N VAL A 129 2.13 4.99 22.56
CA VAL A 129 0.79 5.56 22.74
C VAL A 129 -0.04 4.54 23.52
N ASN A 130 -0.06 4.69 24.84
CA ASN A 130 -1.04 4.05 25.70
C ASN A 130 -2.43 4.65 25.41
N LEU A 131 -3.18 4.01 24.52
CA LEU A 131 -4.58 4.31 24.34
C LEU A 131 -5.39 3.70 25.48
N ASP A 132 -5.85 4.58 26.35
CA ASP A 132 -6.83 4.39 27.41
C ASP A 132 -6.65 3.22 28.39
N LYS A 133 -6.44 3.59 29.67
CA LYS A 133 -6.33 2.70 30.82
C LYS A 133 -7.58 1.84 31.11
N GLN A 134 -8.59 1.85 30.25
CA GLN A 134 -9.86 1.15 30.46
C GLN A 134 -10.02 -0.15 29.69
N ASP A 135 -9.16 -0.45 28.70
CA ASP A 135 -9.22 -1.71 27.95
C ASP A 135 -7.78 -2.27 27.80
N SER A 136 -7.37 -3.08 28.76
CA SER A 136 -6.03 -3.67 28.85
C SER A 136 -5.70 -4.68 27.72
N THR A 137 -6.60 -4.86 26.76
CA THR A 137 -6.46 -5.77 25.61
C THR A 137 -6.09 -5.05 24.30
N LYS A 138 -6.04 -3.71 24.29
CA LYS A 138 -5.71 -2.93 23.07
C LYS A 138 -4.46 -2.10 23.29
N SER A 139 -3.30 -2.72 23.30
CA SER A 139 -2.06 -1.97 23.17
C SER A 139 -1.77 -1.75 21.68
N ILE A 140 -1.70 -0.48 21.26
CA ILE A 140 -1.18 -0.10 19.95
C ILE A 140 0.29 0.26 20.18
N LEU A 141 1.19 -0.53 19.63
CA LEU A 141 2.59 -0.12 19.53
C LEU A 141 2.73 0.68 18.23
N GLN A 142 3.14 1.92 18.35
CA GLN A 142 3.38 2.79 17.21
C GLN A 142 4.87 3.10 17.12
N VAL A 143 5.48 2.73 16.00
CA VAL A 143 6.83 3.17 15.63
C VAL A 143 6.68 4.24 14.57
N ARG A 144 7.21 5.43 14.81
CA ARG A 144 7.10 6.56 13.88
C ARG A 144 8.47 6.83 13.26
N MET A 145 8.53 6.78 11.96
CA MET A 145 9.59 7.35 11.14
C MET A 145 9.14 8.72 10.63
N HIS A 146 10.05 9.54 10.18
CA HIS A 146 9.80 10.92 9.75
C HIS A 146 8.47 11.11 8.98
N ASN A 147 8.10 10.17 8.10
CA ASN A 147 6.82 10.15 7.38
C ASN A 147 6.18 8.75 7.33
N VAL A 148 6.65 7.80 8.12
CA VAL A 148 6.14 6.44 8.17
C VAL A 148 5.71 6.12 9.59
N SER A 149 4.50 5.63 9.76
CA SER A 149 3.94 5.21 11.05
C SER A 149 3.57 3.74 10.97
N ILE A 150 4.15 2.92 11.86
CA ILE A 150 3.85 1.50 11.94
C ILE A 150 2.97 1.28 13.17
N LYS A 151 1.78 0.73 12.96
CA LYS A 151 0.79 0.46 14.01
C LYS A 151 0.53 -1.03 14.09
N SER A 152 0.70 -1.61 15.27
CA SER A 152 0.32 -2.99 15.52
C SER A 152 -1.05 -3.07 16.20
N PHE A 153 -1.80 -4.08 15.84
CA PHE A 153 -3.09 -4.39 16.46
C PHE A 153 -3.04 -5.79 17.09
N HIS A 154 -3.48 -5.89 18.34
CA HIS A 154 -3.75 -7.17 18.99
C HIS A 154 -5.17 -7.61 18.60
N ASN A 155 -5.29 -8.84 18.11
CA ASN A 155 -6.58 -9.51 17.81
C ASN A 155 -7.48 -8.78 16.79
N ILE A 156 -7.08 -8.74 15.52
CA ILE A 156 -8.06 -8.77 14.45
C ILE A 156 -8.20 -10.24 14.06
N ASP A 157 -9.27 -10.89 14.55
CA ASP A 157 -9.72 -12.16 13.97
C ASP A 157 -10.20 -11.87 12.55
N VAL A 158 -9.30 -11.98 11.59
CA VAL A 158 -9.65 -11.92 10.17
C VAL A 158 -10.17 -13.31 9.81
N THR A 159 -11.42 -13.59 10.16
CA THR A 159 -12.15 -14.70 9.54
C THR A 159 -12.46 -14.29 8.12
N TYR A 160 -11.66 -14.76 7.16
CA TYR A 160 -12.04 -14.74 5.76
C TYR A 160 -13.26 -15.65 5.55
N PRO A 161 -14.29 -15.19 4.82
CA PRO A 161 -15.42 -16.03 4.42
C PRO A 161 -15.00 -17.06 3.37
#